data_0fa000885f837d389e3cf5ca4e904022
#
_entry.id   0fa000885f837d389e3cf5ca4e904022
#
_cell.length_a   1.000
_cell.length_b   1.000
_cell.length_c   1.000
_cell.angle_alpha   90.00
_cell.angle_beta   90.00
_cell.angle_gamma   90.00
#
_symmetry.space_group_name_H-M   'P 1'
#
loop_
_entity.id
_entity.type
_entity.pdbx_description
1 polymer ?
#
loop_
_entity_poly.entity_id
_entity_poly.type
_entity_poly.pdbx_seq_one_letter_code
_entity_poly.pdbx_strand_id
1 'polypeptide(L)'
;AEIAQDLKKRLPDFMVPSYLEELAVLPMTVSDKVDLQRLPKPTISMTSPSGPMVAPRDESERFVATALCDVLKRDAISVEDHFFDDLGANSLLMARLCARLRKKEGWGTASMRDIYLNPTARKLAAHLRRQSGLASAITAQQPTHRVSDLAYWTCGAAQMAFYLLYGFVLLWCFNHGVDWANEMLDEPV
;
A
#
# COMPACT_ATOMS: atom_id res chain seq x y z
N ALA A 1 -11.97 -28.67 0.67
CA ALA A 1 -10.53 -28.65 0.95
C ALA A 1 -9.71 -29.01 -0.32
N GLU A 2 -10.11 -30.05 -1.06
CA GLU A 2 -9.37 -30.59 -2.22
C GLU A 2 -9.30 -29.60 -3.40
N ILE A 3 -10.42 -28.95 -3.74
CA ILE A 3 -10.48 -27.94 -4.82
C ILE A 3 -9.57 -26.75 -4.50
N ALA A 4 -9.50 -26.30 -3.25
CA ALA A 4 -8.62 -25.21 -2.83
C ALA A 4 -7.14 -25.54 -3.04
N GLN A 5 -6.74 -26.75 -2.69
CA GLN A 5 -5.36 -27.23 -2.88
C GLN A 5 -5.00 -27.38 -4.36
N ASP A 6 -5.94 -27.83 -5.18
CA ASP A 6 -5.70 -27.96 -6.63
C ASP A 6 -5.59 -26.58 -7.30
N LEU A 7 -6.43 -25.62 -6.91
CA LEU A 7 -6.35 -24.24 -7.38
C LEU A 7 -5.01 -23.58 -6.99
N LYS A 8 -4.54 -23.77 -5.75
CA LYS A 8 -3.25 -23.23 -5.29
C LYS A 8 -2.05 -23.82 -6.05
N LYS A 9 -2.16 -25.04 -6.61
CA LYS A 9 -1.11 -25.63 -7.44
C LYS A 9 -1.07 -25.08 -8.87
N ARG A 10 -2.21 -24.62 -9.39
CA ARG A 10 -2.37 -24.23 -10.80
C ARG A 10 -2.42 -22.72 -11.00
N LEU A 11 -2.82 -21.96 -9.98
CA LEU A 11 -3.00 -20.53 -10.06
C LEU A 11 -2.04 -19.79 -9.12
N PRO A 12 -1.58 -18.60 -9.50
CA PRO A 12 -0.92 -17.68 -8.57
C PRO A 12 -1.82 -17.36 -7.38
N ASP A 13 -1.24 -17.12 -6.20
CA ASP A 13 -1.98 -16.91 -4.95
C ASP A 13 -3.04 -15.81 -5.03
N PHE A 14 -2.79 -14.74 -5.79
CA PHE A 14 -3.74 -13.65 -5.98
C PHE A 14 -4.95 -14.00 -6.86
N MET A 15 -4.92 -15.13 -7.57
CA MET A 15 -6.03 -15.65 -8.37
C MET A 15 -6.83 -16.72 -7.65
N VAL A 16 -6.36 -17.22 -6.51
CA VAL A 16 -7.10 -18.20 -5.71
C VAL A 16 -8.25 -17.50 -4.98
N PRO A 17 -9.52 -17.95 -5.14
CA PRO A 17 -10.66 -17.33 -4.47
C PRO A 17 -10.57 -17.53 -2.95
N SER A 18 -10.89 -16.48 -2.18
CA SER A 18 -10.86 -16.52 -0.71
C SER A 18 -12.03 -17.36 -0.14
N TYR A 19 -13.11 -17.52 -0.91
CA TYR A 19 -14.31 -18.24 -0.52
C TYR A 19 -14.74 -19.19 -1.63
N LEU A 20 -15.17 -20.36 -1.26
CA LEU A 20 -15.79 -21.34 -2.16
C LEU A 20 -17.03 -21.88 -1.48
N GLU A 21 -18.17 -21.76 -2.16
CA GLU A 21 -19.46 -22.26 -1.68
C GLU A 21 -20.01 -23.25 -2.69
N GLU A 22 -20.45 -24.40 -2.23
CA GLU A 22 -21.10 -25.40 -3.06
C GLU A 22 -22.60 -25.16 -3.04
N LEU A 23 -23.21 -25.00 -4.22
CA LEU A 23 -24.61 -24.78 -4.38
C LEU A 23 -25.26 -25.95 -5.16
N ALA A 24 -26.33 -26.47 -4.64
CA ALA A 24 -27.10 -27.53 -5.34
C ALA A 24 -27.67 -27.04 -6.68
N VAL A 25 -28.08 -25.77 -6.74
CA VAL A 25 -28.61 -25.11 -7.95
C VAL A 25 -28.15 -23.66 -7.98
N LEU A 26 -27.64 -23.22 -9.11
CA LEU A 26 -27.31 -21.81 -9.31
C LEU A 26 -28.63 -21.02 -9.56
N PRO A 27 -28.84 -19.91 -8.82
CA PRO A 27 -29.98 -19.04 -9.11
C PRO A 27 -29.76 -18.32 -10.44
N MET A 28 -30.76 -18.41 -11.33
CA MET A 28 -30.71 -17.81 -12.65
C MET A 28 -31.74 -16.68 -12.77
N THR A 29 -31.38 -15.65 -13.54
CA THR A 29 -32.31 -14.58 -13.94
C THR A 29 -33.20 -15.05 -15.12
N VAL A 30 -34.23 -14.27 -15.44
CA VAL A 30 -35.15 -14.54 -16.59
C VAL A 30 -34.40 -14.54 -17.93
N SER A 31 -33.24 -13.89 -17.99
CA SER A 31 -32.34 -13.79 -19.17
C SER A 31 -31.21 -14.83 -19.19
N ASP A 32 -31.38 -15.91 -18.42
CA ASP A 32 -30.41 -17.04 -18.35
C ASP A 32 -29.02 -16.69 -17.88
N LYS A 33 -28.91 -15.66 -17.01
CA LYS A 33 -27.67 -15.25 -16.35
C LYS A 33 -27.74 -15.57 -14.86
N VAL A 34 -26.60 -15.81 -14.23
CA VAL A 34 -26.53 -16.02 -12.78
C VAL A 34 -27.07 -14.81 -12.03
N ASP A 35 -28.01 -15.01 -11.14
CA ASP A 35 -28.59 -13.98 -10.28
C ASP A 35 -27.71 -13.79 -9.04
N LEU A 36 -26.79 -12.81 -9.13
CA LEU A 36 -25.83 -12.49 -8.07
C LEU A 36 -26.50 -12.02 -6.77
N GLN A 37 -27.73 -11.48 -6.84
CA GLN A 37 -28.44 -11.00 -5.65
C GLN A 37 -29.05 -12.13 -4.83
N ARG A 38 -29.36 -13.26 -5.48
CA ARG A 38 -29.86 -14.45 -4.83
C ARG A 38 -28.80 -15.43 -4.37
N LEU A 39 -27.51 -15.15 -4.64
CA LEU A 39 -26.44 -15.98 -4.11
C LEU A 39 -26.38 -15.84 -2.58
N PRO A 40 -26.20 -16.94 -1.84
CA PRO A 40 -25.99 -16.88 -0.40
C PRO A 40 -24.69 -16.15 -0.10
N LYS A 41 -24.62 -15.52 1.08
CA LYS A 41 -23.34 -14.98 1.56
C LYS A 41 -22.38 -16.14 1.82
N PRO A 42 -21.11 -16.03 1.39
CA PRO A 42 -20.15 -17.10 1.58
C PRO A 42 -19.94 -17.36 3.08
N THR A 43 -20.06 -18.61 3.49
CA THR A 43 -19.90 -19.06 4.87
C THR A 43 -18.61 -19.83 5.06
N ILE A 44 -18.12 -20.50 4.00
CA ILE A 44 -16.94 -21.33 4.06
C ILE A 44 -15.73 -20.53 3.52
N SER A 45 -14.86 -20.11 4.43
CA SER A 45 -13.57 -19.57 4.05
C SER A 45 -12.66 -20.72 3.58
N MET A 46 -12.01 -20.56 2.42
CA MET A 46 -11.00 -21.49 1.93
C MET A 46 -9.70 -21.45 2.77
N THR A 47 -9.60 -20.43 3.61
CA THR A 47 -8.50 -20.23 4.52
C THR A 47 -8.96 -20.65 5.92
N SER A 48 -8.66 -21.90 6.30
CA SER A 48 -8.81 -22.35 7.70
C SER A 48 -7.54 -22.01 8.47
N PRO A 49 -7.63 -21.54 9.73
CA PRO A 49 -6.45 -21.39 10.57
C PRO A 49 -5.68 -22.69 10.64
N SER A 50 -4.39 -22.67 10.33
CA SER A 50 -3.58 -23.88 10.15
C SER A 50 -3.08 -24.48 11.45
N GLY A 51 -3.51 -23.98 12.63
CA GLY A 51 -2.97 -24.42 13.90
C GLY A 51 -3.77 -24.01 15.14
N PRO A 52 -3.27 -24.36 16.32
CA PRO A 52 -3.87 -23.95 17.59
C PRO A 52 -3.80 -22.44 17.74
N MET A 53 -4.84 -21.85 18.33
CA MET A 53 -4.90 -20.43 18.59
C MET A 53 -3.80 -20.01 19.58
N VAL A 54 -2.86 -19.22 19.12
CA VAL A 54 -1.78 -18.68 19.95
C VAL A 54 -2.08 -17.22 20.28
N ALA A 55 -2.19 -16.95 21.59
CA ALA A 55 -2.46 -15.60 22.09
C ALA A 55 -1.24 -14.66 21.97
N PRO A 56 -1.45 -13.34 21.90
CA PRO A 56 -0.38 -12.35 21.96
C PRO A 56 0.40 -12.41 23.27
N ARG A 57 1.72 -12.34 23.22
CA ARG A 57 2.62 -12.37 24.39
C ARG A 57 2.88 -10.97 24.95
N ASP A 58 2.92 -9.98 24.09
CA ASP A 58 3.24 -8.60 24.48
C ASP A 58 2.24 -7.60 23.89
N GLU A 59 2.36 -6.34 24.29
CA GLU A 59 1.49 -5.26 23.84
C GLU A 59 1.61 -4.99 22.33
N SER A 60 2.79 -5.16 21.76
CA SER A 60 3.04 -4.97 20.33
C SER A 60 2.32 -6.04 19.51
N GLU A 61 2.43 -7.32 19.89
CA GLU A 61 1.68 -8.42 19.25
C GLU A 61 0.17 -8.20 19.39
N ARG A 62 -0.29 -7.79 20.58
CA ARG A 62 -1.71 -7.51 20.84
C ARG A 62 -2.23 -6.39 19.95
N PHE A 63 -1.47 -5.31 19.79
CA PHE A 63 -1.85 -4.19 18.93
C PHE A 63 -1.98 -4.62 17.46
N VAL A 64 -1.00 -5.39 16.93
CA VAL A 64 -1.06 -5.92 15.57
C VAL A 64 -2.25 -6.86 15.40
N ALA A 65 -2.46 -7.79 16.35
CA ALA A 65 -3.58 -8.73 16.31
C ALA A 65 -4.93 -8.02 16.34
N THR A 66 -5.12 -7.03 17.21
CA THR A 66 -6.36 -6.24 17.28
C THR A 66 -6.60 -5.46 15.98
N ALA A 67 -5.56 -4.79 15.46
CA ALA A 67 -5.66 -4.05 14.21
C ALA A 67 -6.02 -4.98 13.03
N LEU A 68 -5.51 -6.20 13.04
CA LEU A 68 -5.78 -7.20 12.03
C LEU A 68 -7.21 -7.76 12.14
N CYS A 69 -7.68 -8.08 13.37
CA CYS A 69 -9.06 -8.46 13.64
C CYS A 69 -10.06 -7.43 13.10
N ASP A 70 -9.80 -6.15 13.36
CA ASP A 70 -10.64 -5.05 12.89
C ASP A 70 -10.68 -4.94 11.36
N VAL A 71 -9.53 -5.13 10.70
CA VAL A 71 -9.42 -5.04 9.23
C VAL A 71 -10.09 -6.23 8.55
N LEU A 72 -9.92 -7.44 9.11
CA LEU A 72 -10.47 -8.68 8.59
C LEU A 72 -11.91 -8.95 9.02
N LYS A 73 -12.45 -8.15 9.98
CA LYS A 73 -13.77 -8.36 10.57
C LYS A 73 -13.90 -9.73 11.23
N ARG A 74 -12.88 -10.15 11.96
CA ARG A 74 -12.83 -11.39 12.74
C ARG A 74 -12.78 -11.07 14.22
N ASP A 75 -13.39 -11.93 15.05
CA ASP A 75 -13.41 -11.76 16.51
C ASP A 75 -12.07 -12.09 17.14
N ALA A 76 -11.35 -13.06 16.58
CA ALA A 76 -10.04 -13.49 17.05
C ALA A 76 -9.19 -14.08 15.91
N ILE A 77 -7.88 -13.98 16.08
CA ILE A 77 -6.86 -14.58 15.19
C ILE A 77 -5.71 -15.09 16.05
N SER A 78 -5.00 -16.10 15.56
CA SER A 78 -3.72 -16.52 16.15
C SER A 78 -2.60 -15.57 15.69
N VAL A 79 -1.67 -15.24 16.59
CA VAL A 79 -0.51 -14.40 16.23
C VAL A 79 0.47 -15.10 15.27
N GLU A 80 0.33 -16.40 15.10
CA GLU A 80 1.12 -17.22 14.16
C GLU A 80 0.43 -17.40 12.82
N ASP A 81 -0.87 -17.05 12.68
CA ASP A 81 -1.58 -17.18 11.43
C ASP A 81 -0.90 -16.36 10.34
N HIS A 82 -0.71 -16.96 9.18
CA HIS A 82 -0.17 -16.29 8.00
C HIS A 82 -1.25 -15.40 7.37
N PHE A 83 -0.94 -14.12 7.18
CA PHE A 83 -1.93 -13.12 6.74
C PHE A 83 -2.62 -13.51 5.43
N PHE A 84 -1.88 -14.05 4.49
CA PHE A 84 -2.40 -14.37 3.15
C PHE A 84 -2.96 -15.79 3.10
N ASP A 85 -2.22 -16.77 3.60
CA ASP A 85 -2.56 -18.20 3.47
C ASP A 85 -3.65 -18.65 4.44
N ASP A 86 -3.56 -18.22 5.72
CA ASP A 86 -4.47 -18.67 6.77
C ASP A 86 -5.65 -17.71 6.96
N LEU A 87 -5.40 -16.41 6.81
CA LEU A 87 -6.42 -15.38 7.05
C LEU A 87 -7.09 -14.86 5.77
N GLY A 88 -6.58 -15.21 4.58
CA GLY A 88 -7.13 -14.79 3.29
C GLY A 88 -7.04 -13.29 3.05
N ALA A 89 -6.03 -12.64 3.62
CA ALA A 89 -5.82 -11.22 3.43
C ALA A 89 -5.40 -10.91 1.98
N ASN A 90 -5.81 -9.75 1.49
CA ASN A 90 -5.41 -9.23 0.20
C ASN A 90 -4.67 -7.89 0.37
N SER A 91 -4.11 -7.38 -0.72
CA SER A 91 -3.34 -6.14 -0.72
C SER A 91 -4.12 -4.93 -0.18
N LEU A 92 -5.42 -4.84 -0.46
CA LEU A 92 -6.26 -3.75 0.05
C LEU A 92 -6.42 -3.80 1.58
N LEU A 93 -6.65 -5.00 2.13
CA LEU A 93 -6.75 -5.22 3.58
C LEU A 93 -5.41 -4.94 4.25
N MET A 94 -4.29 -5.33 3.62
CA MET A 94 -2.95 -5.04 4.13
C MET A 94 -2.61 -3.56 4.07
N ALA A 95 -3.06 -2.82 3.06
CA ALA A 95 -2.93 -1.36 3.02
C ALA A 95 -3.69 -0.68 4.17
N ARG A 96 -4.90 -1.16 4.49
CA ARG A 96 -5.67 -0.70 5.65
C ARG A 96 -4.97 -1.03 6.98
N LEU A 97 -4.40 -2.22 7.10
CA LEU A 97 -3.58 -2.61 8.24
C LEU A 97 -2.38 -1.67 8.38
N CYS A 98 -1.62 -1.45 7.31
CA CYS A 98 -0.46 -0.54 7.29
C CYS A 98 -0.84 0.87 7.77
N ALA A 99 -1.96 1.43 7.29
CA ALA A 99 -2.46 2.73 7.72
C ALA A 99 -2.83 2.77 9.21
N ARG A 100 -3.34 1.66 9.78
CA ARG A 100 -3.62 1.56 11.21
C ARG A 100 -2.35 1.44 12.05
N LEU A 101 -1.39 0.64 11.61
CA LEU A 101 -0.11 0.46 12.30
C LEU A 101 0.64 1.78 12.43
N ARG A 102 0.61 2.62 11.40
CA ARG A 102 1.25 3.97 11.40
C ARG A 102 0.68 4.93 12.44
N LYS A 103 -0.52 4.69 12.96
CA LYS A 103 -1.12 5.51 14.02
C LYS A 103 -0.52 5.25 15.39
N LYS A 104 0.18 4.12 15.57
CA LYS A 104 0.87 3.81 16.82
C LYS A 104 2.16 4.62 16.88
N GLU A 105 2.41 5.24 18.04
CA GLU A 105 3.63 5.98 18.31
C GLU A 105 4.88 5.09 18.08
N GLY A 106 5.85 5.64 17.37
CA GLY A 106 7.07 4.91 16.98
C GLY A 106 6.93 3.99 15.77
N TRP A 107 5.72 3.79 15.21
CA TRP A 107 5.48 2.90 14.06
C TRP A 107 5.10 3.65 12.77
N GLY A 108 5.32 4.96 12.73
CA GLY A 108 5.00 5.80 11.57
C GLY A 108 5.69 5.40 10.26
N THR A 109 6.81 4.70 10.34
CA THR A 109 7.59 4.19 9.20
C THR A 109 7.12 2.84 8.67
N ALA A 110 6.13 2.20 9.31
CA ALA A 110 5.61 0.90 8.87
C ALA A 110 5.23 0.94 7.38
N SER A 111 5.70 -0.02 6.60
CA SER A 111 5.52 -0.09 5.15
C SER A 111 4.78 -1.36 4.72
N MET A 112 4.23 -1.36 3.52
CA MET A 112 3.67 -2.57 2.92
C MET A 112 4.71 -3.68 2.79
N ARG A 113 5.95 -3.31 2.46
CA ARG A 113 7.07 -4.26 2.37
C ARG A 113 7.29 -5.00 3.68
N ASP A 114 7.20 -4.31 4.82
CA ASP A 114 7.40 -4.93 6.14
C ASP A 114 6.32 -6.00 6.41
N ILE A 115 5.08 -5.73 5.99
CA ILE A 115 3.96 -6.68 6.12
C ILE A 115 4.20 -7.93 5.26
N TYR A 116 4.64 -7.77 4.01
CA TYR A 116 4.92 -8.90 3.13
C TYR A 116 6.12 -9.74 3.58
N LEU A 117 7.16 -9.10 4.11
CA LEU A 117 8.34 -9.80 4.63
C LEU A 117 8.09 -10.46 5.99
N ASN A 118 7.10 -10.00 6.75
CA ASN A 118 6.76 -10.52 8.07
C ASN A 118 5.26 -10.86 8.15
N PRO A 119 4.82 -11.92 7.46
CA PRO A 119 3.41 -12.17 7.19
C PRO A 119 2.64 -12.81 8.36
N THR A 120 3.11 -12.69 9.59
CA THR A 120 2.40 -13.07 10.82
C THR A 120 2.43 -11.93 11.84
N ALA A 121 1.41 -11.84 12.70
CA ALA A 121 1.33 -10.77 13.71
C ALA A 121 2.56 -10.72 14.61
N ARG A 122 3.10 -11.88 15.00
CA ARG A 122 4.31 -12.01 15.83
C ARG A 122 5.54 -11.47 15.13
N LYS A 123 5.81 -11.91 13.90
CA LYS A 123 6.99 -11.47 13.11
C LYS A 123 6.94 -9.98 12.84
N LEU A 124 5.77 -9.48 12.45
CA LEU A 124 5.57 -8.06 12.14
C LEU A 124 5.75 -7.18 13.38
N ALA A 125 5.17 -7.56 14.53
CA ALA A 125 5.33 -6.82 15.78
C ALA A 125 6.80 -6.77 16.22
N ALA A 126 7.50 -7.90 16.14
CA ALA A 126 8.93 -7.98 16.47
C ALA A 126 9.80 -7.12 15.54
N HIS A 127 9.47 -7.09 14.23
CA HIS A 127 10.17 -6.26 13.25
C HIS A 127 9.97 -4.77 13.53
N LEU A 128 8.71 -4.32 13.68
CA LEU A 128 8.38 -2.91 13.91
C LEU A 128 8.93 -2.39 15.25
N ARG A 129 8.96 -3.22 16.28
CA ARG A 129 9.57 -2.87 17.57
C ARG A 129 11.08 -2.65 17.43
N ARG A 130 11.78 -3.49 16.68
CA ARG A 130 13.22 -3.29 16.40
C ARG A 130 13.46 -2.02 15.62
N GLN A 131 12.63 -1.76 14.61
CA GLN A 131 12.72 -0.58 13.77
C GLN A 131 12.48 0.72 14.56
N SER A 132 11.49 0.74 15.46
CA SER A 132 11.21 1.90 16.33
C SER A 132 12.34 2.16 17.33
N GLY A 133 12.95 1.11 17.90
CA GLY A 133 14.12 1.26 18.77
C GLY A 133 15.34 1.85 18.04
N LEU A 134 15.60 1.39 16.83
CA LEU A 134 16.66 1.95 15.98
C LEU A 134 16.36 3.39 15.54
N ALA A 135 15.12 3.69 15.16
CA ALA A 135 14.72 5.04 14.79
C ALA A 135 14.85 6.02 15.95
N SER A 136 14.47 5.64 17.16
CA SER A 136 14.69 6.46 18.37
C SER A 136 16.17 6.73 18.64
N ALA A 137 17.04 5.73 18.45
CA ALA A 137 18.48 5.87 18.62
C ALA A 137 19.11 6.79 17.54
N ILE A 138 18.65 6.70 16.29
CA ILE A 138 19.14 7.52 15.17
C ILE A 138 18.61 8.95 15.30
N THR A 139 17.35 9.14 15.69
CA THR A 139 16.75 10.47 15.85
C THR A 139 17.40 11.25 17.00
N ALA A 140 17.88 10.55 18.03
CA ALA A 140 18.67 11.16 19.10
C ALA A 140 20.05 11.65 18.64
N GLN A 141 20.56 11.15 17.51
CA GLN A 141 21.89 11.47 16.98
C GLN A 141 21.89 12.42 15.77
N GLN A 142 20.75 12.61 15.10
CA GLN A 142 20.69 13.54 13.97
C GLN A 142 20.11 14.88 14.43
N PRO A 143 20.91 15.96 14.45
CA PRO A 143 20.34 17.29 14.53
C PRO A 143 19.43 17.46 13.31
N THR A 144 18.17 17.70 13.53
CA THR A 144 17.23 18.05 12.47
C THR A 144 17.75 19.35 11.82
N HIS A 145 18.38 19.24 10.66
CA HIS A 145 18.77 20.41 9.89
C HIS A 145 17.50 21.10 9.41
N ARG A 146 16.97 22.01 10.22
CA ARG A 146 15.93 22.92 9.77
C ARG A 146 16.58 23.89 8.79
N VAL A 147 16.21 23.79 7.53
CA VAL A 147 16.55 24.82 6.53
C VAL A 147 16.02 26.13 7.07
N SER A 148 16.87 27.17 7.19
CA SER A 148 16.42 28.46 7.65
C SER A 148 15.40 29.05 6.67
N ASP A 149 14.39 29.77 7.18
CA ASP A 149 13.40 30.43 6.33
C ASP A 149 14.03 31.33 5.28
N LEU A 150 15.15 31.97 5.62
CA LEU A 150 15.94 32.78 4.68
C LEU A 150 16.48 31.92 3.51
N ALA A 151 17.05 30.76 3.78
CA ALA A 151 17.56 29.86 2.74
C ALA A 151 16.43 29.34 1.85
N TYR A 152 15.26 29.06 2.41
CA TYR A 152 14.07 28.67 1.66
C TYR A 152 13.62 29.78 0.71
N TRP A 153 13.47 31.01 1.20
CA TRP A 153 13.04 32.16 0.40
C TRP A 153 14.07 32.56 -0.65
N THR A 154 15.38 32.52 -0.33
CA THR A 154 16.44 32.82 -1.31
C THR A 154 16.50 31.79 -2.44
N CYS A 155 16.30 30.51 -2.12
CA CYS A 155 16.21 29.45 -3.14
C CYS A 155 15.01 29.69 -4.06
N GLY A 156 13.83 30.00 -3.50
CA GLY A 156 12.63 30.31 -4.27
C GLY A 156 12.79 31.55 -5.17
N ALA A 157 13.39 32.62 -4.65
CA ALA A 157 13.68 33.84 -5.42
C ALA A 157 14.68 33.57 -6.57
N ALA A 158 15.73 32.80 -6.30
CA ALA A 158 16.70 32.43 -7.33
C ALA A 158 16.06 31.58 -8.46
N GLN A 159 15.17 30.68 -8.08
CA GLN A 159 14.43 29.85 -9.02
C GLN A 159 13.47 30.68 -9.89
N MET A 160 12.77 31.64 -9.30
CA MET A 160 11.91 32.59 -10.02
C MET A 160 12.71 33.43 -11.00
N ALA A 161 13.84 34.01 -10.56
CA ALA A 161 14.74 34.79 -11.42
C ALA A 161 15.27 33.99 -12.60
N PHE A 162 15.63 32.73 -12.37
CA PHE A 162 16.06 31.81 -13.43
C PHE A 162 14.95 31.60 -14.49
N TYR A 163 13.73 31.35 -14.06
CA TYR A 163 12.60 31.15 -14.99
C TYR A 163 12.27 32.41 -15.79
N LEU A 164 12.32 33.60 -15.17
CA LEU A 164 12.12 34.86 -15.87
C LEU A 164 13.21 35.11 -16.90
N LEU A 165 14.47 34.90 -16.55
CA LEU A 165 15.60 35.02 -17.47
C LEU A 165 15.47 34.03 -18.64
N TYR A 166 15.15 32.79 -18.34
CA TYR A 166 14.94 31.74 -19.35
C TYR A 166 13.79 32.10 -20.31
N GLY A 167 12.65 32.54 -19.77
CA GLY A 167 11.53 33.00 -20.58
C GLY A 167 11.88 34.21 -21.46
N PHE A 168 12.65 35.17 -20.93
CA PHE A 168 13.14 36.31 -21.69
C PHE A 168 14.03 35.87 -22.87
N VAL A 169 14.99 34.99 -22.61
CA VAL A 169 15.89 34.46 -23.63
C VAL A 169 15.10 33.72 -24.74
N LEU A 170 14.13 32.92 -24.36
CA LEU A 170 13.26 32.23 -25.35
C LEU A 170 12.48 33.20 -26.20
N LEU A 171 11.87 34.23 -25.61
CA LEU A 171 11.13 35.26 -26.35
C LEU A 171 12.05 36.05 -27.28
N TRP A 172 13.24 36.38 -26.78
CA TRP A 172 14.25 37.09 -27.58
C TRP A 172 14.70 36.25 -28.77
N CYS A 173 15.04 34.98 -28.58
CA CYS A 173 15.40 34.05 -29.64
C CYS A 173 14.25 33.87 -30.65
N PHE A 174 13.01 33.74 -30.16
CA PHE A 174 11.83 33.60 -31.01
C PHE A 174 11.64 34.84 -31.89
N ASN A 175 11.71 36.05 -31.27
CA ASN A 175 11.55 37.29 -32.01
C ASN A 175 12.62 37.48 -33.09
N HIS A 176 13.90 37.25 -32.76
CA HIS A 176 14.98 37.31 -33.74
C HIS A 176 14.88 36.22 -34.82
N GLY A 177 14.39 35.03 -34.46
CA GLY A 177 14.14 33.96 -35.42
C GLY A 177 13.06 34.31 -36.43
N VAL A 178 11.99 35.00 -35.94
CA VAL A 178 10.90 35.49 -36.82
C VAL A 178 11.42 36.62 -37.73
N ASP A 179 12.19 37.56 -37.22
CA ASP A 179 12.78 38.65 -38.01
C ASP A 179 13.69 38.09 -39.11
N TRP A 180 14.56 37.14 -38.78
CA TRP A 180 15.43 36.47 -39.75
C TRP A 180 14.64 35.71 -40.83
N ALA A 181 13.57 35.02 -40.44
CA ALA A 181 12.71 34.31 -41.39
C ALA A 181 11.99 35.26 -42.34
N ASN A 182 11.53 36.43 -41.85
CA ASN A 182 10.89 37.45 -42.67
C ASN A 182 11.89 38.07 -43.68
N GLU A 183 13.12 38.38 -43.25
CA GLU A 183 14.18 38.87 -44.14
C GLU A 183 14.48 37.88 -45.29
N MET A 184 14.52 36.59 -45.00
CA MET A 184 14.75 35.54 -45.99
C MET A 184 13.59 35.39 -47.00
N LEU A 185 12.36 35.73 -46.61
CA LEU A 185 11.17 35.67 -47.47
C LEU A 185 11.03 36.93 -48.34
N ASP A 186 11.61 38.06 -47.94
CA ASP A 186 11.53 39.34 -48.67
C ASP A 186 12.69 39.55 -49.67
N GLU A 187 13.68 38.65 -49.77
CA GLU A 187 14.71 38.72 -50.82
C GLU A 187 14.10 38.29 -52.18
N PRO A 188 13.99 39.19 -53.13
CA PRO A 188 13.47 38.84 -54.46
C PRO A 188 14.53 37.97 -55.19
N VAL A 189 14.07 36.85 -55.75
CA VAL A 189 14.80 35.94 -56.61
C VAL A 189 15.11 36.66 -57.95
#